data_53e3c126f2839334aee6059fdbeab4bd
#
_entry.id   53e3c126f2839334aee6059fdbeab4bd
#
_cell.length_a   1.000
_cell.length_b   1.000
_cell.length_c   1.000
_cell.angle_alpha   90.00
_cell.angle_beta   90.00
_cell.angle_gamma   90.00
#
_symmetry.space_group_name_H-M   'P 1'
#
loop_
_entity.id
_entity.type
_entity.pdbx_description
1 polymer ?
#
loop_
_entity_poly.entity_id
_entity_poly.type
_entity_poly.pdbx_seq_one_letter_code
_entity_poly.pdbx_strand_id
1 'polypeptide(L)'
;MLLLSALLTLSDTRHGIVFDAGSSGSRIHVYTWKTGGGGPKDQFELVEDDILKIKPGLSAYKDKPSDAGASLLPLLAHAKTKIPAEEIAKTPVFLMATAGLRMVGEAAKDAILQSVCTTLSSSGFLFRCEWATLLDGRDEGLYGWVTVNYLLDTLYTPPPPGTAGIIDLGGGSVQIVFPTDAKDAPKEYSQQLNFNGRKHDLYIKSHLGFGLDAARNAALDALVTKHEVCEPLVPACRVHTHAYAAPACQRGL
;
A
#
# COMPACT_ATOMS: atom_id res chain seq x y z
N MET A 1 9.10 -14.92 -55.93
CA MET A 1 8.26 -15.41 -54.84
C MET A 1 8.97 -15.01 -53.54
N LEU A 2 8.74 -13.79 -53.08
CA LEU A 2 9.35 -13.23 -51.89
C LEU A 2 8.43 -13.61 -50.71
N LEU A 3 8.87 -14.51 -49.87
CA LEU A 3 8.27 -14.78 -48.56
C LEU A 3 8.61 -13.61 -47.66
N LEU A 4 7.67 -12.70 -47.52
CA LEU A 4 7.66 -11.67 -46.49
C LEU A 4 7.38 -12.39 -45.18
N SER A 5 8.42 -12.78 -44.44
CA SER A 5 8.31 -13.22 -43.05
C SER A 5 7.93 -11.99 -42.24
N ALA A 6 6.64 -11.76 -42.06
CA ALA A 6 6.14 -10.88 -41.02
C ALA A 6 6.56 -11.50 -39.68
N LEU A 7 7.67 -11.06 -39.12
CA LEU A 7 7.92 -11.17 -37.70
C LEU A 7 6.84 -10.32 -37.01
N LEU A 8 5.70 -10.94 -36.76
CA LEU A 8 4.79 -10.50 -35.74
C LEU A 8 5.59 -10.56 -34.44
N THR A 9 6.01 -9.42 -33.93
CA THR A 9 6.45 -9.30 -32.55
C THR A 9 5.21 -9.64 -31.71
N LEU A 10 5.12 -10.90 -31.30
CA LEU A 10 4.12 -11.37 -30.36
C LEU A 10 4.35 -10.56 -29.08
N SER A 11 3.48 -9.62 -28.81
CA SER A 11 3.46 -8.92 -27.52
C SER A 11 3.12 -9.97 -26.47
N ASP A 12 4.10 -10.26 -25.61
CA ASP A 12 3.95 -11.26 -24.56
C ASP A 12 3.10 -10.65 -23.44
N THR A 13 1.87 -11.16 -23.28
CA THR A 13 0.98 -10.74 -22.18
C THR A 13 1.41 -11.45 -20.92
N ARG A 14 1.62 -10.68 -19.86
CA ARG A 14 2.08 -11.17 -18.56
C ARG A 14 1.13 -10.73 -17.45
N HIS A 15 1.13 -11.50 -16.38
CA HIS A 15 0.33 -11.26 -15.19
C HIS A 15 1.21 -11.18 -13.95
N GLY A 16 0.79 -10.35 -12.98
CA GLY A 16 1.42 -10.26 -11.68
C GLY A 16 0.42 -9.82 -10.63
N ILE A 17 0.65 -10.21 -9.40
CA ILE A 17 -0.24 -9.91 -8.29
C ILE A 17 0.54 -9.14 -7.23
N VAL A 18 -0.06 -8.05 -6.76
CA VAL A 18 0.44 -7.31 -5.61
C VAL A 18 -0.69 -7.19 -4.58
N PHE A 19 -0.42 -7.63 -3.36
CA PHE A 19 -1.27 -7.33 -2.21
C PHE A 19 -0.76 -6.05 -1.56
N ASP A 20 -1.61 -5.03 -1.50
CA ASP A 20 -1.46 -3.87 -0.63
C ASP A 20 -2.17 -4.17 0.70
N ALA A 21 -1.39 -4.52 1.72
CA ALA A 21 -1.90 -4.81 3.05
C ALA A 21 -1.86 -3.54 3.92
N GLY A 22 -2.84 -2.66 3.69
CA GLY A 22 -2.99 -1.39 4.39
C GLY A 22 -3.54 -1.54 5.81
N SER A 23 -3.48 -0.45 6.58
CA SER A 23 -3.96 -0.39 7.98
C SER A 23 -5.47 -0.62 8.10
N SER A 24 -6.26 -0.19 7.13
CA SER A 24 -7.74 -0.26 7.15
C SER A 24 -8.32 -1.42 6.36
N GLY A 25 -7.51 -2.16 5.60
CA GLY A 25 -7.96 -3.27 4.77
C GLY A 25 -6.85 -3.78 3.87
N SER A 26 -7.04 -4.96 3.29
CA SER A 26 -6.14 -5.54 2.29
C SER A 26 -6.75 -5.43 0.90
N ARG A 27 -5.93 -5.07 -0.09
CA ARG A 27 -6.31 -5.03 -1.50
C ARG A 27 -5.46 -6.01 -2.27
N ILE A 28 -6.03 -6.62 -3.29
CA ILE A 28 -5.30 -7.31 -4.32
C ILE A 28 -5.37 -6.49 -5.59
N HIS A 29 -4.23 -6.33 -6.25
CA HIS A 29 -4.09 -5.80 -7.59
C HIS A 29 -3.66 -6.95 -8.49
N VAL A 30 -4.46 -7.25 -9.51
CA VAL A 30 -4.14 -8.22 -10.54
C VAL A 30 -3.76 -7.44 -11.79
N TYR A 31 -2.45 -7.32 -12.01
CA TYR A 31 -1.91 -6.59 -13.15
C TYR A 31 -1.80 -7.48 -14.37
N THR A 32 -2.23 -6.93 -15.50
CA THR A 32 -1.96 -7.48 -16.83
C THR A 32 -1.19 -6.44 -17.64
N TRP A 33 -0.03 -6.84 -18.17
CA TRP A 33 0.78 -5.96 -19.01
C TRP A 33 1.32 -6.67 -20.24
N LYS A 34 1.75 -5.87 -21.21
CA LYS A 34 2.45 -6.34 -22.41
C LYS A 34 3.90 -5.93 -22.38
N THR A 35 4.75 -6.79 -22.94
CA THR A 35 6.17 -6.51 -23.17
C THR A 35 6.47 -6.73 -24.64
N GLY A 36 7.37 -5.95 -25.27
CA GLY A 36 7.82 -6.29 -26.63
C GLY A 36 7.77 -5.19 -27.70
N GLY A 37 7.62 -3.94 -27.32
CA GLY A 37 7.79 -2.81 -28.26
C GLY A 37 9.24 -2.30 -28.36
N GLY A 38 9.54 -1.43 -29.29
CA GLY A 38 10.91 -0.97 -29.61
C GLY A 38 11.37 0.28 -28.85
N GLY A 39 10.57 0.85 -27.95
CA GLY A 39 10.86 2.11 -27.24
C GLY A 39 10.90 1.97 -25.72
N PRO A 40 11.29 3.01 -24.98
CA PRO A 40 11.34 2.97 -23.52
C PRO A 40 9.99 2.68 -22.84
N LYS A 41 8.87 3.07 -23.46
CA LYS A 41 7.51 2.74 -23.04
C LYS A 41 7.08 1.34 -23.46
N ASP A 42 7.68 0.81 -24.53
CA ASP A 42 7.29 -0.45 -25.15
C ASP A 42 7.80 -1.66 -24.35
N GLN A 43 8.66 -1.43 -23.33
CA GLN A 43 9.12 -2.49 -22.43
C GLN A 43 8.07 -2.89 -21.40
N PHE A 44 7.10 -1.99 -21.09
CA PHE A 44 6.03 -2.21 -20.15
C PHE A 44 4.82 -1.34 -20.52
N GLU A 45 3.74 -1.96 -20.94
CA GLU A 45 2.43 -1.32 -21.17
C GLU A 45 1.42 -1.96 -20.23
N LEU A 46 0.98 -1.23 -19.22
CA LEU A 46 -0.09 -1.67 -18.33
C LEU A 46 -1.40 -1.73 -19.13
N VAL A 47 -1.98 -2.94 -19.22
CA VAL A 47 -3.25 -3.18 -19.93
C VAL A 47 -4.42 -3.12 -18.97
N GLU A 48 -4.27 -3.72 -17.77
CA GLU A 48 -5.34 -3.80 -16.78
C GLU A 48 -4.75 -3.83 -15.36
N ASP A 49 -5.44 -3.18 -14.44
CA ASP A 49 -5.28 -3.30 -12.98
C ASP A 49 -6.67 -3.65 -12.41
N ASP A 50 -6.92 -4.94 -12.17
CA ASP A 50 -8.16 -5.40 -11.55
C ASP A 50 -7.99 -5.45 -10.02
N ILE A 51 -8.89 -4.76 -9.30
CA ILE A 51 -8.73 -4.50 -7.87
C ILE A 51 -9.90 -5.08 -7.08
N LEU A 52 -9.60 -5.84 -6.04
CA LEU A 52 -10.56 -6.21 -5.00
C LEU A 52 -10.03 -5.83 -3.62
N LYS A 53 -10.90 -5.24 -2.78
CA LYS A 53 -10.58 -4.85 -1.42
C LYS A 53 -11.45 -5.58 -0.41
N ILE A 54 -10.83 -6.01 0.69
CA ILE A 54 -11.49 -6.58 1.85
C ILE A 54 -11.12 -5.82 3.13
N LYS A 55 -11.96 -5.96 4.14
CA LYS A 55 -11.72 -5.50 5.52
C LYS A 55 -11.90 -6.67 6.48
N PRO A 56 -11.22 -6.62 7.64
CA PRO A 56 -10.24 -5.63 8.08
C PRO A 56 -8.87 -5.80 7.42
N GLY A 57 -7.91 -4.90 7.70
CA GLY A 57 -6.51 -5.06 7.34
C GLY A 57 -5.78 -6.10 8.21
N LEU A 58 -4.59 -6.54 7.80
CA LEU A 58 -3.83 -7.60 8.48
C LEU A 58 -3.50 -7.26 9.94
N SER A 59 -3.34 -5.99 10.29
CA SER A 59 -3.09 -5.54 11.66
C SER A 59 -4.20 -5.88 12.67
N ALA A 60 -5.43 -6.10 12.20
CA ALA A 60 -6.54 -6.52 13.04
C ALA A 60 -6.36 -7.94 13.61
N TYR A 61 -5.47 -8.73 13.03
CA TYR A 61 -5.17 -10.09 13.46
C TYR A 61 -4.01 -10.17 14.46
N LYS A 62 -3.57 -9.06 15.07
CA LYS A 62 -2.45 -9.01 16.01
C LYS A 62 -2.59 -9.99 17.19
N ASP A 63 -3.82 -10.20 17.68
CA ASP A 63 -4.15 -11.09 18.79
C ASP A 63 -4.45 -12.53 18.33
N LYS A 64 -4.59 -12.76 17.01
CA LYS A 64 -4.87 -14.05 16.37
C LYS A 64 -4.17 -14.18 15.02
N PRO A 65 -2.82 -14.13 15.00
CA PRO A 65 -2.04 -14.05 13.77
C PRO A 65 -2.26 -15.21 12.80
N SER A 66 -2.64 -16.41 13.34
CA SER A 66 -2.96 -17.58 12.52
C SER A 66 -4.07 -17.37 11.50
N ASP A 67 -5.00 -16.45 11.77
CA ASP A 67 -6.15 -16.19 10.90
C ASP A 67 -5.82 -15.17 9.79
N ALA A 68 -4.69 -14.47 9.92
CA ALA A 68 -4.31 -13.40 8.98
C ALA A 68 -4.17 -13.91 7.54
N GLY A 69 -3.48 -15.03 7.32
CA GLY A 69 -3.33 -15.63 6.00
C GLY A 69 -4.67 -16.04 5.39
N ALA A 70 -5.53 -16.69 6.18
CA ALA A 70 -6.84 -17.13 5.73
C ALA A 70 -7.73 -15.98 5.28
N SER A 71 -7.56 -14.77 5.84
CA SER A 71 -8.30 -13.58 5.42
C SER A 71 -8.04 -13.20 3.96
N LEU A 72 -6.91 -13.61 3.37
CA LEU A 72 -6.56 -13.31 1.99
C LEU A 72 -7.16 -14.28 0.95
N LEU A 73 -7.76 -15.39 1.39
CA LEU A 73 -8.30 -16.41 0.48
C LEU A 73 -9.35 -15.88 -0.51
N PRO A 74 -10.29 -14.99 -0.13
CA PRO A 74 -11.23 -14.40 -1.09
C PRO A 74 -10.53 -13.59 -2.18
N LEU A 75 -9.44 -12.89 -1.86
CA LEU A 75 -8.64 -12.13 -2.81
C LEU A 75 -7.90 -13.05 -3.79
N LEU A 76 -7.33 -14.16 -3.29
CA LEU A 76 -6.70 -15.18 -4.12
C LEU A 76 -7.70 -15.88 -5.05
N ALA A 77 -8.90 -16.16 -4.54
CA ALA A 77 -9.98 -16.73 -5.36
C ALA A 77 -10.36 -15.77 -6.51
N HIS A 78 -10.47 -14.48 -6.21
CA HIS A 78 -10.71 -13.45 -7.22
C HIS A 78 -9.63 -13.43 -8.29
N ALA A 79 -8.35 -13.42 -7.91
CA ALA A 79 -7.24 -13.44 -8.87
C ALA A 79 -7.28 -14.64 -9.82
N LYS A 80 -7.68 -15.81 -9.31
CA LYS A 80 -7.83 -17.03 -10.13
C LYS A 80 -8.94 -16.92 -11.18
N THR A 81 -9.89 -16.00 -11.04
CA THR A 81 -10.90 -15.73 -12.06
C THR A 81 -10.43 -14.80 -13.18
N LYS A 82 -9.31 -14.09 -12.95
CA LYS A 82 -8.75 -13.08 -13.86
C LYS A 82 -7.55 -13.58 -14.67
N ILE A 83 -6.90 -14.63 -14.23
CA ILE A 83 -5.68 -15.13 -14.81
C ILE A 83 -5.95 -16.50 -15.46
N PRO A 84 -5.52 -16.73 -16.72
CA PRO A 84 -5.64 -18.02 -17.37
C PRO A 84 -5.02 -19.14 -16.52
N ALA A 85 -5.67 -20.32 -16.49
CA ALA A 85 -5.27 -21.41 -15.62
C ALA A 85 -3.81 -21.86 -15.84
N GLU A 86 -3.34 -21.83 -17.07
CA GLU A 86 -1.98 -22.18 -17.48
C GLU A 86 -0.93 -21.14 -17.09
N GLU A 87 -1.36 -19.92 -16.74
CA GLU A 87 -0.47 -18.83 -16.30
C GLU A 87 -0.40 -18.71 -14.76
N ILE A 88 -1.31 -19.33 -14.00
CA ILE A 88 -1.38 -19.23 -12.53
C ILE A 88 -0.02 -19.56 -11.89
N ALA A 89 0.57 -20.71 -12.24
CA ALA A 89 1.82 -21.16 -11.63
C ALA A 89 3.05 -20.32 -12.01
N LYS A 90 2.93 -19.46 -13.04
CA LYS A 90 3.98 -18.54 -13.51
C LYS A 90 3.76 -17.11 -13.02
N THR A 91 2.57 -16.80 -12.51
CA THR A 91 2.21 -15.45 -12.06
C THR A 91 2.81 -15.17 -10.69
N PRO A 92 3.74 -14.22 -10.58
CA PRO A 92 4.35 -13.87 -9.29
C PRO A 92 3.36 -13.13 -8.40
N VAL A 93 3.46 -13.41 -7.09
CA VAL A 93 2.68 -12.74 -6.05
C VAL A 93 3.60 -12.05 -5.08
N PHE A 94 3.37 -10.75 -4.85
CA PHE A 94 4.03 -9.95 -3.83
C PHE A 94 3.00 -9.48 -2.80
N LEU A 95 3.41 -9.40 -1.54
CA LEU A 95 2.61 -8.75 -0.51
C LEU A 95 3.44 -7.67 0.16
N MET A 96 2.90 -6.45 0.16
CA MET A 96 3.49 -5.29 0.78
C MET A 96 2.60 -4.82 1.91
N ALA A 97 3.01 -5.08 3.15
CA ALA A 97 2.32 -4.58 4.33
C ALA A 97 2.87 -3.20 4.69
N THR A 98 2.00 -2.29 5.09
CA THR A 98 2.34 -0.88 5.33
C THR A 98 2.16 -0.49 6.81
N ALA A 99 1.78 0.74 7.09
CA ALA A 99 1.69 1.33 8.43
C ALA A 99 0.97 0.45 9.46
N GLY A 100 -0.07 -0.28 9.06
CA GLY A 100 -0.81 -1.15 9.97
C GLY A 100 0.08 -2.16 10.67
N LEU A 101 0.92 -2.88 9.93
CA LEU A 101 1.85 -3.86 10.51
C LEU A 101 3.06 -3.20 11.20
N ARG A 102 3.45 -1.98 10.82
CA ARG A 102 4.51 -1.23 11.52
C ARG A 102 4.12 -0.87 12.97
N MET A 103 2.81 -0.86 13.29
CA MET A 103 2.27 -0.43 14.60
C MET A 103 1.87 -1.57 15.54
N VAL A 104 1.90 -2.84 15.12
CA VAL A 104 1.41 -3.96 15.98
C VAL A 104 2.49 -4.61 16.86
N GLY A 105 3.74 -4.20 16.72
CA GLY A 105 4.90 -4.80 17.41
C GLY A 105 5.49 -6.00 16.66
N GLU A 106 6.79 -6.26 16.90
CA GLU A 106 7.60 -7.22 16.14
C GLU A 106 7.03 -8.64 16.18
N ALA A 107 6.69 -9.17 17.37
CA ALA A 107 6.22 -10.54 17.52
C ALA A 107 4.90 -10.80 16.77
N ALA A 108 3.95 -9.88 16.86
CA ALA A 108 2.67 -9.99 16.15
C ALA A 108 2.86 -9.83 14.63
N LYS A 109 3.70 -8.89 14.21
CA LYS A 109 4.08 -8.68 12.80
C LYS A 109 4.65 -9.96 12.19
N ASP A 110 5.65 -10.56 12.85
CA ASP A 110 6.32 -11.76 12.34
C ASP A 110 5.36 -12.96 12.27
N ALA A 111 4.51 -13.14 13.28
CA ALA A 111 3.50 -14.20 13.29
C ALA A 111 2.44 -13.99 12.17
N ILE A 112 2.02 -12.75 11.91
CA ILE A 112 1.12 -12.41 10.80
C ILE A 112 1.77 -12.73 9.45
N LEU A 113 3.01 -12.28 9.23
CA LEU A 113 3.73 -12.54 7.98
C LEU A 113 3.99 -14.03 7.77
N GLN A 114 4.24 -14.79 8.83
CA GLN A 114 4.38 -16.25 8.76
C GLN A 114 3.06 -16.93 8.33
N SER A 115 1.92 -16.49 8.86
CA SER A 115 0.60 -16.97 8.45
C SER A 115 0.30 -16.65 6.98
N VAL A 116 0.63 -15.43 6.55
CA VAL A 116 0.53 -15.00 5.15
C VAL A 116 1.43 -15.86 4.25
N CYS A 117 2.70 -16.07 4.64
CA CYS A 117 3.63 -16.91 3.90
C CYS A 117 3.05 -18.31 3.68
N THR A 118 2.51 -18.96 4.72
CA THR A 118 1.89 -20.28 4.63
C THR A 118 0.73 -20.30 3.63
N THR A 119 -0.15 -19.30 3.68
CA THR A 119 -1.31 -19.21 2.78
C THR A 119 -0.90 -18.96 1.34
N LEU A 120 0.00 -18.00 1.09
CA LEU A 120 0.43 -17.67 -0.27
C LEU A 120 1.25 -18.79 -0.90
N SER A 121 2.07 -19.52 -0.12
CA SER A 121 2.82 -20.69 -0.60
C SER A 121 1.90 -21.82 -1.10
N SER A 122 0.71 -21.96 -0.53
CA SER A 122 -0.29 -22.96 -0.93
C SER A 122 -1.28 -22.47 -1.99
N SER A 123 -1.14 -21.24 -2.47
CA SER A 123 -2.11 -20.61 -3.38
C SER A 123 -2.13 -21.18 -4.79
N GLY A 124 -1.04 -21.80 -5.21
CA GLY A 124 -0.79 -22.26 -6.59
C GLY A 124 -0.14 -21.22 -7.50
N PHE A 125 0.00 -19.98 -7.05
CA PHE A 125 0.76 -18.94 -7.74
C PHE A 125 2.27 -19.08 -7.49
N LEU A 126 3.09 -18.39 -8.28
CA LEU A 126 4.53 -18.28 -8.03
C LEU A 126 4.77 -17.35 -6.84
N PHE A 127 5.18 -17.91 -5.71
CA PHE A 127 5.40 -17.16 -4.49
C PHE A 127 6.65 -17.64 -3.73
N ARG A 128 7.28 -16.71 -3.04
CA ARG A 128 8.37 -16.93 -2.09
C ARG A 128 8.09 -16.12 -0.83
N CYS A 129 8.39 -16.65 0.35
CA CYS A 129 8.08 -15.99 1.62
C CYS A 129 8.76 -14.62 1.77
N GLU A 130 9.94 -14.45 1.20
CA GLU A 130 10.63 -13.15 1.17
C GLU A 130 9.93 -12.08 0.31
N TRP A 131 8.91 -12.45 -0.47
CA TRP A 131 8.08 -11.52 -1.23
C TRP A 131 6.87 -11.00 -0.44
N ALA A 132 6.65 -11.52 0.77
CA ALA A 132 5.73 -10.92 1.73
C ALA A 132 6.52 -10.09 2.73
N THR A 133 6.53 -8.77 2.54
CA THR A 133 7.39 -7.85 3.27
C THR A 133 6.62 -6.75 3.98
N LEU A 134 7.24 -6.22 5.04
CA LEU A 134 6.85 -4.95 5.61
C LEU A 134 7.53 -3.83 4.82
N LEU A 135 6.75 -3.05 4.11
CA LEU A 135 7.27 -1.92 3.34
C LEU A 135 7.67 -0.78 4.27
N ASP A 136 8.88 -0.26 4.09
CA ASP A 136 9.31 0.95 4.77
C ASP A 136 8.49 2.16 4.30
N GLY A 137 8.31 3.15 5.17
CA GLY A 137 7.50 4.33 4.82
C GLY A 137 8.13 5.22 3.74
N ARG A 138 9.46 5.18 3.57
CA ARG A 138 10.15 5.86 2.45
C ARG A 138 9.90 5.15 1.13
N ASP A 139 9.99 3.82 1.14
CA ASP A 139 9.75 3.00 -0.05
C ASP A 139 8.28 3.08 -0.47
N GLU A 140 7.34 3.11 0.51
CA GLU A 140 5.92 3.35 0.26
C GLU A 140 5.72 4.69 -0.48
N GLY A 141 6.31 5.77 0.03
CA GLY A 141 6.27 7.07 -0.63
C GLY A 141 6.93 7.07 -2.01
N LEU A 142 8.11 6.43 -2.13
CA LEU A 142 8.83 6.33 -3.40
C LEU A 142 8.01 5.61 -4.47
N TYR A 143 7.40 4.47 -4.13
CA TYR A 143 6.57 3.70 -5.07
C TYR A 143 5.31 4.47 -5.46
N GLY A 144 4.68 5.16 -4.49
CA GLY A 144 3.56 6.06 -4.77
C GLY A 144 3.95 7.16 -5.76
N TRP A 145 5.12 7.78 -5.55
CA TRP A 145 5.64 8.81 -6.46
C TRP A 145 5.91 8.27 -7.87
N VAL A 146 6.53 7.11 -7.98
CA VAL A 146 6.78 6.44 -9.27
C VAL A 146 5.46 6.14 -9.97
N THR A 147 4.47 5.59 -9.25
CA THR A 147 3.17 5.25 -9.81
C THR A 147 2.44 6.46 -10.36
N VAL A 148 2.35 7.55 -9.60
CA VAL A 148 1.68 8.78 -10.03
C VAL A 148 2.36 9.38 -11.25
N ASN A 149 3.69 9.47 -11.24
CA ASN A 149 4.44 10.05 -12.35
C ASN A 149 4.49 9.13 -13.59
N TYR A 150 4.34 7.82 -13.42
CA TYR A 150 4.09 6.89 -14.52
C TYR A 150 2.73 7.17 -15.18
N LEU A 151 1.67 7.28 -14.38
CA LEU A 151 0.30 7.56 -14.87
C LEU A 151 0.18 8.94 -15.54
N LEU A 152 0.92 9.93 -15.03
CA LEU A 152 1.01 11.27 -15.62
C LEU A 152 1.94 11.36 -16.83
N ASP A 153 2.62 10.27 -17.18
CA ASP A 153 3.60 10.21 -18.27
C ASP A 153 4.82 11.15 -18.09
N THR A 154 5.11 11.54 -16.84
CA THR A 154 6.18 12.50 -16.54
C THR A 154 7.53 11.84 -16.26
N LEU A 155 7.58 10.52 -16.03
CA LEU A 155 8.82 9.77 -15.84
C LEU A 155 9.67 9.66 -17.11
N TYR A 156 9.04 9.67 -18.28
CA TYR A 156 9.67 9.43 -19.57
C TYR A 156 9.88 10.70 -20.38
N THR A 157 9.15 11.78 -20.06
CA THR A 157 9.26 13.06 -20.78
C THR A 157 10.36 13.95 -20.22
N PRO A 158 11.16 14.64 -21.07
CA PRO A 158 12.12 15.64 -20.59
C PRO A 158 11.40 16.82 -19.92
N PRO A 159 12.05 17.49 -18.93
CA PRO A 159 11.51 18.73 -18.38
C PRO A 159 11.38 19.83 -19.45
N PRO A 160 10.48 20.85 -19.29
CA PRO A 160 9.35 20.94 -18.39
C PRO A 160 8.04 20.45 -19.05
N PRO A 161 7.01 20.07 -18.28
CA PRO A 161 6.91 20.21 -16.83
C PRO A 161 7.60 19.05 -16.11
N GLY A 162 8.25 19.32 -14.95
CA GLY A 162 8.90 18.31 -14.13
C GLY A 162 7.90 17.28 -13.56
N THR A 163 8.44 16.29 -12.86
CA THR A 163 7.62 15.29 -12.15
C THR A 163 6.78 15.94 -11.04
N ALA A 164 5.59 15.41 -10.82
CA ALA A 164 4.70 15.87 -9.76
C ALA A 164 5.19 15.41 -8.38
N GLY A 165 4.98 16.26 -7.36
CA GLY A 165 5.04 15.81 -5.97
C GLY A 165 3.75 15.10 -5.57
N ILE A 166 3.82 14.27 -4.52
CA ILE A 166 2.67 13.57 -3.97
C ILE A 166 2.54 13.76 -2.46
N ILE A 167 1.31 13.68 -1.99
CA ILE A 167 0.98 13.43 -0.59
C ILE A 167 0.08 12.20 -0.58
N ASP A 168 0.59 11.11 0.02
CA ASP A 168 -0.20 9.89 0.23
C ASP A 168 -0.72 9.87 1.65
N LEU A 169 -2.05 10.02 1.82
CA LEU A 169 -2.73 10.02 3.10
C LEU A 169 -3.39 8.66 3.34
N GLY A 170 -2.66 7.74 3.96
CA GLY A 170 -3.15 6.45 4.38
C GLY A 170 -3.91 6.49 5.72
N GLY A 171 -4.35 5.32 6.20
CA GLY A 171 -5.01 5.20 7.51
C GLY A 171 -4.04 5.35 8.68
N GLY A 172 -2.82 4.82 8.58
CA GLY A 172 -1.82 4.80 9.66
C GLY A 172 -0.65 5.75 9.46
N SER A 173 -0.36 6.21 8.25
CA SER A 173 0.77 7.11 7.95
C SER A 173 0.45 8.08 6.82
N VAL A 174 1.30 9.10 6.70
CA VAL A 174 1.31 10.05 5.57
C VAL A 174 2.70 10.04 4.95
N GLN A 175 2.78 9.95 3.63
CA GLN A 175 4.01 10.12 2.87
C GLN A 175 3.97 11.42 2.09
N ILE A 176 5.08 12.17 2.14
CA ILE A 176 5.27 13.40 1.36
C ILE A 176 6.50 13.18 0.50
N VAL A 177 6.32 13.23 -0.82
CA VAL A 177 7.41 13.05 -1.79
C VAL A 177 7.32 14.10 -2.88
N PHE A 178 8.42 14.78 -3.15
CA PHE A 178 8.49 15.75 -4.23
C PHE A 178 9.92 15.87 -4.79
N PRO A 179 10.06 16.26 -6.07
CA PRO A 179 11.37 16.53 -6.65
C PRO A 179 12.00 17.75 -5.98
N THR A 180 13.30 17.68 -5.72
CA THR A 180 14.06 18.76 -5.08
C THR A 180 15.50 18.72 -5.56
N ASP A 181 16.24 19.82 -5.43
CA ASP A 181 17.68 19.75 -5.56
C ASP A 181 18.29 19.05 -4.34
N ALA A 182 19.22 18.13 -4.56
CA ALA A 182 19.84 17.33 -3.48
C ALA A 182 20.46 18.20 -2.37
N LYS A 183 20.88 19.43 -2.69
CA LYS A 183 21.44 20.40 -1.72
C LYS A 183 20.39 21.06 -0.82
N ASP A 184 19.10 21.08 -1.25
CA ASP A 184 18.02 21.80 -0.58
C ASP A 184 17.21 20.91 0.37
N ALA A 185 17.41 19.57 0.31
CA ALA A 185 16.78 18.62 1.20
C ALA A 185 17.75 18.17 2.30
N PRO A 186 17.26 18.00 3.56
CA PRO A 186 18.03 17.33 4.59
C PRO A 186 18.46 15.92 4.13
N LYS A 187 19.71 15.53 4.37
CA LYS A 187 20.26 14.25 3.90
C LYS A 187 19.42 13.05 4.29
N GLU A 188 18.81 13.08 5.46
CA GLU A 188 17.94 12.03 5.99
C GLU A 188 16.66 11.83 5.20
N TYR A 189 16.20 12.86 4.48
CA TYR A 189 14.99 12.82 3.64
C TYR A 189 15.30 12.88 2.15
N SER A 190 16.57 13.01 1.78
CA SER A 190 17.00 13.04 0.38
C SER A 190 17.23 11.64 -0.15
N GLN A 191 16.74 11.36 -1.35
CA GLN A 191 16.99 10.13 -2.07
C GLN A 191 17.14 10.40 -3.55
N GLN A 192 18.15 9.79 -4.18
CA GLN A 192 18.29 9.80 -5.62
C GLN A 192 17.72 8.50 -6.20
N LEU A 193 16.78 8.63 -7.12
CA LEU A 193 16.27 7.53 -7.92
C LEU A 193 16.83 7.63 -9.33
N ASN A 194 17.39 6.55 -9.85
CA ASN A 194 17.69 6.42 -11.27
C ASN A 194 16.60 5.57 -11.92
N PHE A 195 15.75 6.22 -12.72
CA PHE A 195 14.67 5.55 -13.43
C PHE A 195 14.85 5.75 -14.93
N ASN A 196 14.98 4.64 -15.65
CA ASN A 196 15.18 4.64 -17.11
C ASN A 196 16.32 5.56 -17.58
N GLY A 197 17.47 5.54 -16.89
CA GLY A 197 18.64 6.36 -17.20
C GLY A 197 18.53 7.83 -16.76
N ARG A 198 17.44 8.23 -16.12
CA ARG A 198 17.26 9.58 -15.56
C ARG A 198 17.41 9.58 -14.06
N LYS A 199 18.09 10.60 -13.57
CA LYS A 199 18.25 10.85 -12.15
C LYS A 199 17.15 11.79 -11.67
N HIS A 200 16.48 11.37 -10.58
CA HIS A 200 15.50 12.17 -9.88
C HIS A 200 15.99 12.34 -8.45
N ASP A 201 16.25 13.56 -8.04
CA ASP A 201 16.54 13.89 -6.65
C ASP A 201 15.22 14.20 -5.96
N LEU A 202 14.91 13.45 -4.90
CA LEU A 202 13.61 13.47 -4.23
C LEU A 202 13.78 13.79 -2.75
N TYR A 203 12.88 14.62 -2.23
CA TYR A 203 12.56 14.66 -0.82
C TYR A 203 11.53 13.56 -0.54
N ILE A 204 11.79 12.71 0.46
CA ILE A 204 10.89 11.63 0.89
C ILE A 204 10.79 11.63 2.40
N LYS A 205 9.59 11.84 2.93
CA LYS A 205 9.33 11.72 4.36
C LYS A 205 8.03 10.99 4.62
N SER A 206 8.10 9.99 5.50
CA SER A 206 6.93 9.28 6.02
C SER A 206 6.68 9.68 7.47
N HIS A 207 5.43 9.95 7.80
CA HIS A 207 4.96 10.29 9.13
C HIS A 207 4.04 9.17 9.65
N LEU A 208 4.63 8.19 10.35
CA LEU A 208 3.89 7.12 11.00
C LEU A 208 3.06 7.68 12.16
N GLY A 209 1.81 7.24 12.30
CA GLY A 209 0.87 7.73 13.31
C GLY A 209 0.07 8.97 12.88
N PHE A 210 0.36 9.56 11.73
CA PHE A 210 -0.32 10.77 11.20
C PHE A 210 -1.29 10.46 10.06
N GLY A 211 -1.52 9.20 9.75
CA GLY A 211 -2.60 8.82 8.83
C GLY A 211 -3.97 9.13 9.42
N LEU A 212 -4.99 9.16 8.57
CA LEU A 212 -6.35 9.62 8.91
C LEU A 212 -6.95 8.90 10.14
N ASP A 213 -6.85 7.56 10.18
CA ASP A 213 -7.41 6.77 11.29
C ASP A 213 -6.56 6.90 12.55
N ALA A 214 -5.24 6.88 12.43
CA ALA A 214 -4.32 7.01 13.55
C ALA A 214 -4.44 8.40 14.22
N ALA A 215 -4.45 9.46 13.43
CA ALA A 215 -4.60 10.83 13.92
C ALA A 215 -5.97 11.05 14.60
N ARG A 216 -7.05 10.50 13.99
CA ARG A 216 -8.39 10.57 14.59
C ARG A 216 -8.42 9.85 15.95
N ASN A 217 -7.87 8.64 16.04
CA ASN A 217 -7.85 7.88 17.28
C ASN A 217 -7.04 8.60 18.37
N ALA A 218 -5.85 9.12 18.03
CA ALA A 218 -5.03 9.90 18.95
C ALA A 218 -5.76 11.16 19.46
N ALA A 219 -6.50 11.85 18.60
CA ALA A 219 -7.31 13.00 19.01
C ALA A 219 -8.45 12.61 19.96
N LEU A 220 -9.15 11.50 19.69
CA LEU A 220 -10.20 10.96 20.55
C LEU A 220 -9.65 10.56 21.92
N ASP A 221 -8.52 9.84 21.96
CA ASP A 221 -7.86 9.42 23.19
C ASP A 221 -7.45 10.64 24.04
N ALA A 222 -6.89 11.67 23.39
CA ALA A 222 -6.54 12.92 24.10
C ALA A 222 -7.76 13.66 24.68
N LEU A 223 -8.92 13.59 24.00
CA LEU A 223 -10.16 14.17 24.50
C LEU A 223 -10.71 13.39 25.69
N VAL A 224 -10.71 12.04 25.60
CA VAL A 224 -11.16 11.17 26.72
C VAL A 224 -10.29 11.39 27.94
N THR A 225 -8.95 11.37 27.80
CA THR A 225 -8.02 11.60 28.91
C THR A 225 -8.22 12.97 29.58
N LYS A 226 -8.54 14.00 28.81
CA LYS A 226 -8.85 15.33 29.38
C LYS A 226 -10.16 15.35 30.16
N HIS A 227 -11.15 14.52 29.79
CA HIS A 227 -12.42 14.43 30.51
C HIS A 227 -12.33 13.56 31.76
N GLU A 228 -11.42 12.60 31.85
CA GLU A 228 -11.17 11.80 33.05
C GLU A 228 -10.50 12.60 34.17
N VAL A 229 -9.90 13.77 33.88
CA VAL A 229 -9.33 14.70 34.87
C VAL A 229 -10.37 15.65 35.45
N CYS A 230 -11.59 15.68 34.94
CA CYS A 230 -12.70 16.34 35.63
C CYS A 230 -13.13 15.45 36.78
N GLU A 231 -12.68 15.77 38.03
CA GLU A 231 -13.15 15.12 39.25
C GLU A 231 -14.68 15.08 39.31
N PRO A 232 -15.26 14.00 39.86
CA PRO A 232 -16.69 13.79 39.85
C PRO A 232 -17.37 14.70 40.87
N LEU A 233 -17.76 15.89 40.44
CA LEU A 233 -18.68 16.74 41.19
C LEU A 233 -20.16 16.39 40.99
N VAL A 234 -20.44 15.31 40.22
CA VAL A 234 -21.82 14.82 40.06
C VAL A 234 -21.83 13.27 39.96
N PRO A 235 -22.55 12.57 40.85
CA PRO A 235 -22.58 11.09 40.85
C PRO A 235 -23.57 10.50 39.82
N ALA A 236 -23.59 10.93 38.60
CA ALA A 236 -24.49 10.37 37.58
C ALA A 236 -23.99 10.53 36.14
N CYS A 237 -22.75 10.09 35.82
CA CYS A 237 -22.39 9.79 34.42
C CYS A 237 -21.84 8.37 34.35
N ARG A 238 -22.73 7.37 34.26
CA ARG A 238 -22.36 6.04 33.75
C ARG A 238 -22.21 6.20 32.24
N VAL A 239 -20.97 6.14 31.77
CA VAL A 239 -20.69 6.02 30.35
C VAL A 239 -21.07 4.59 29.92
N HIS A 240 -22.18 4.44 29.22
CA HIS A 240 -22.47 3.24 28.48
C HIS A 240 -21.65 3.28 27.19
N THR A 241 -20.69 2.37 27.07
CA THR A 241 -19.96 2.06 25.86
C THR A 241 -20.88 1.38 24.86
N HIS A 242 -21.70 2.12 24.13
CA HIS A 242 -22.24 1.73 22.83
C HIS A 242 -22.86 2.95 22.13
N ALA A 243 -22.41 3.16 20.87
CA ALA A 243 -23.03 3.93 19.79
C ALA A 243 -23.21 5.46 19.99
N TYR A 244 -22.47 6.19 19.18
CA TYR A 244 -22.78 7.50 18.61
C TYR A 244 -24.00 8.26 19.20
N ALA A 245 -23.78 9.03 20.23
CA ALA A 245 -24.58 10.20 20.54
C ALA A 245 -23.71 11.18 21.35
N ALA A 246 -23.48 12.36 20.81
CA ALA A 246 -22.80 13.43 21.52
C ALA A 246 -23.66 13.86 22.72
N PRO A 247 -23.12 13.97 23.95
CA PRO A 247 -23.87 14.55 25.05
C PRO A 247 -23.90 16.07 24.88
N ALA A 248 -25.09 16.62 24.81
CA ALA A 248 -25.31 18.05 24.93
C ALA A 248 -24.91 18.51 26.35
N CYS A 249 -23.84 19.26 26.45
CA CYS A 249 -23.46 19.96 27.69
C CYS A 249 -24.39 21.17 27.84
N GLN A 250 -25.47 21.04 28.62
CA GLN A 250 -26.25 22.21 29.06
C GLN A 250 -25.45 22.98 30.12
N ARG A 251 -25.02 24.17 29.77
CA ARG A 251 -24.54 25.14 30.76
C ARG A 251 -25.76 25.65 31.55
N GLY A 252 -25.86 25.24 32.78
CA GLY A 252 -26.73 25.92 33.77
C GLY A 252 -26.05 27.19 34.28
N LEU A 253 -26.80 28.26 34.30
CA LEU A 253 -26.47 29.55 34.89
C LEU A 253 -26.27 29.42 36.43
#